data_cd3f2855e7af37b8c4cc6ce6cf15e500
#
_entry.id   cd3f2855e7af37b8c4cc6ce6cf15e500
#
_cell.length_a   1.000
_cell.length_b   1.000
_cell.length_c   1.000
_cell.angle_alpha   90.00
_cell.angle_beta   90.00
_cell.angle_gamma   90.00
#
_symmetry.space_group_name_H-M   'P 1'
#
loop_
_entity.id
_entity.type
_entity.pdbx_description
1 polymer ?
#
loop_
_entity_poly.entity_id
_entity_poly.type
_entity_poly.pdbx_seq_one_letter_code
_entity_poly.pdbx_strand_id
1 'polypeptide(L)'
;MLPAFFFLFPTVKHIIYTALLTAAAAFPHTLQAKNGDLLPKPQQMAIGPEAAFKLNRAVTLTDPTQCAYLANVLRQNGCTLRNRAKAKVVVKLVDHIEGAFDHAVALFPNEAYRLHITPNRVCIEAVTPTGVVRAAQTLQQLAEGYEPGAEAFEALTLTDWPAFKVRGFMHDVGRSFMEFEELKKQIDLLARFKVNVFHWHLTDYTGWRFEVKAYPNLTAAAFNIRQPGKFYTQAQCRELVAYARERGVTVIPEIDMPGHSHVFEKAMGFDMQTDQGVEALKRIVDEAAEVFDGVPYLHIGGDEVQITYPNFLQIMTDHVRSKGLKVVLWNRLVAGPPSADLCDMTQMWATSGKVVKGVTNIDCRYNYTNHFDVYADLVGIYKSNIYYEQQGTNEVAGTISAAWNDTKTRTDADIVKQNNLYANVLASAERAWRGGGKQYIEKGGTLLPNNGEEFEEFADFERRFLFHKNHSLQNEPIAYVRQTNVRWRITDPFPNGGNKDLALPPETSEADVLPSSFVYNGQTYATHLATGAGIYLRHIWHPTLPSFFAHPQSNQTAYAWTYVYSPKAQEVGGAD
;
A
#
# COMPACT_ATOMS: atom_id res chain seq x y z
N MET A 1 -7.11 -20.62 19.97
CA MET A 1 -8.31 -21.02 19.22
C MET A 1 -9.41 -20.00 19.46
N LEU A 2 -9.53 -19.01 18.60
CA LEU A 2 -10.71 -18.14 18.54
C LEU A 2 -11.64 -18.72 17.47
N PRO A 3 -12.94 -18.85 17.72
CA PRO A 3 -13.86 -19.44 16.76
C PRO A 3 -14.04 -18.49 15.58
N ALA A 4 -13.89 -19.01 14.37
CA ALA A 4 -14.27 -18.37 13.14
C ALA A 4 -15.78 -18.12 13.16
N PHE A 5 -16.20 -16.88 13.35
CA PHE A 5 -17.59 -16.47 13.15
C PHE A 5 -17.82 -16.22 11.66
N PHE A 6 -18.38 -17.21 10.99
CA PHE A 6 -19.03 -17.00 9.70
C PHE A 6 -20.30 -16.18 9.95
N PHE A 7 -20.27 -14.91 9.58
CA PHE A 7 -21.51 -14.13 9.43
C PHE A 7 -22.07 -14.38 8.04
N LEU A 8 -23.12 -15.19 7.96
CA LEU A 8 -24.03 -15.21 6.83
C LEU A 8 -24.74 -13.87 6.78
N PHE A 9 -24.46 -13.07 5.77
CA PHE A 9 -25.27 -11.90 5.43
C PHE A 9 -26.60 -12.40 4.86
N PRO A 10 -27.76 -11.97 5.39
CA PRO A 10 -29.03 -12.29 4.78
C PRO A 10 -29.19 -11.55 3.45
N THR A 11 -29.64 -12.26 2.44
CA THR A 11 -29.99 -11.83 1.09
C THR A 11 -30.79 -10.53 1.08
N VAL A 12 -30.24 -9.52 0.39
CA VAL A 12 -30.99 -8.29 0.05
C VAL A 12 -32.01 -8.65 -1.02
N LYS A 13 -33.30 -8.67 -0.67
CA LYS A 13 -34.37 -8.79 -1.64
C LYS A 13 -34.85 -7.41 -2.05
N HIS A 14 -34.92 -7.20 -3.36
CA HIS A 14 -35.55 -6.13 -4.14
C HIS A 14 -34.77 -4.83 -4.27
N ILE A 15 -34.22 -4.66 -5.46
CA ILE A 15 -33.79 -3.38 -6.02
C ILE A 15 -34.94 -2.88 -6.91
N ILE A 16 -35.56 -1.76 -6.55
CA ILE A 16 -36.56 -1.09 -7.39
C ILE A 16 -35.81 -0.14 -8.33
N TYR A 17 -35.90 -0.38 -9.64
CA TYR A 17 -35.33 0.49 -10.66
C TYR A 17 -36.39 1.51 -11.12
N THR A 18 -36.13 2.79 -10.88
CA THR A 18 -36.85 3.89 -11.56
C THR A 18 -35.81 4.68 -12.37
N ALA A 19 -35.90 4.63 -13.69
CA ALA A 19 -35.05 5.39 -14.59
C ALA A 19 -35.61 6.79 -14.83
N LEU A 20 -34.99 7.82 -14.27
CA LEU A 20 -35.23 9.21 -14.66
C LEU A 20 -34.12 9.68 -15.60
N LEU A 21 -34.53 10.00 -16.85
CA LEU A 21 -33.67 10.60 -17.86
C LEU A 21 -33.40 12.08 -17.52
N THR A 22 -32.25 12.38 -16.95
CA THR A 22 -31.69 13.73 -17.05
C THR A 22 -30.46 13.67 -17.95
N ALA A 23 -30.52 14.37 -19.07
CA ALA A 23 -29.41 14.48 -20.02
C ALA A 23 -28.24 15.23 -19.36
N ALA A 24 -27.25 14.48 -18.86
CA ALA A 24 -25.94 15.01 -18.57
C ALA A 24 -25.11 14.95 -19.84
N ALA A 25 -24.71 16.12 -20.35
CA ALA A 25 -23.83 16.23 -21.48
C ALA A 25 -22.55 15.41 -21.27
N ALA A 26 -22.36 14.37 -22.06
CA ALA A 26 -21.12 13.62 -22.11
C ALA A 26 -20.04 14.54 -22.70
N PHE A 27 -19.21 15.11 -21.87
CA PHE A 27 -17.94 15.67 -22.32
C PHE A 27 -17.00 14.51 -22.64
N PRO A 28 -16.51 14.40 -23.86
CA PRO A 28 -15.41 13.51 -24.16
C PRO A 28 -14.16 14.10 -23.47
N HIS A 29 -13.88 13.66 -22.25
CA HIS A 29 -12.57 13.90 -21.69
C HIS A 29 -11.57 13.01 -22.46
N THR A 30 -11.01 13.51 -23.54
CA THR A 30 -9.69 13.10 -23.97
C THR A 30 -8.76 13.39 -22.79
N LEU A 31 -8.37 12.35 -22.08
CA LEU A 31 -7.33 12.39 -21.04
C LEU A 31 -6.01 12.70 -21.76
N GLN A 32 -5.77 13.99 -22.00
CA GLN A 32 -4.48 14.47 -22.47
C GLN A 32 -3.59 14.53 -21.24
N ALA A 33 -2.50 13.75 -21.21
CA ALA A 33 -1.49 13.83 -20.17
C ALA A 33 -1.07 15.30 -20.01
N LYS A 34 -1.34 15.85 -18.86
CA LYS A 34 -0.81 17.14 -18.44
C LYS A 34 -0.03 16.89 -17.16
N ASN A 35 1.00 17.69 -16.91
CA ASN A 35 1.92 17.66 -15.74
C ASN A 35 1.27 17.47 -14.36
N GLY A 36 -0.06 17.42 -14.28
CA GLY A 36 -0.83 17.21 -13.07
C GLY A 36 -1.04 15.74 -12.66
N ASP A 37 -0.49 14.75 -13.40
CA ASP A 37 -0.81 13.34 -13.14
C ASP A 37 0.26 12.59 -12.32
N LEU A 38 1.32 13.28 -11.85
CA LEU A 38 2.34 12.67 -11.00
C LEU A 38 1.75 12.11 -9.69
N LEU A 39 2.13 10.86 -9.40
CA LEU A 39 1.75 10.14 -8.18
C LEU A 39 3.00 9.50 -7.55
N PRO A 40 3.40 9.81 -6.32
CA PRO A 40 2.86 10.87 -5.46
C PRO A 40 2.97 12.26 -6.06
N LYS A 41 2.01 13.13 -5.70
CA LYS A 41 2.06 14.55 -6.07
C LYS A 41 3.31 15.21 -5.51
N PRO A 42 4.11 15.92 -6.30
CA PRO A 42 5.31 16.61 -5.80
C PRO A 42 5.01 17.63 -4.73
N GLN A 43 5.98 17.88 -3.85
CA GLN A 43 5.87 18.90 -2.81
C GLN A 43 5.74 20.30 -3.43
N GLN A 44 6.58 20.60 -4.43
CA GLN A 44 6.57 21.89 -5.14
C GLN A 44 6.77 21.64 -6.63
N MET A 45 5.95 22.26 -7.47
CA MET A 45 6.08 22.18 -8.93
C MET A 45 5.55 23.44 -9.59
N ALA A 46 6.30 23.95 -10.56
CA ALA A 46 5.90 25.04 -11.44
C ALA A 46 6.16 24.66 -12.90
N ILE A 47 5.14 24.80 -13.74
CA ILE A 47 5.25 24.56 -15.18
C ILE A 47 5.92 25.77 -15.82
N GLY A 48 6.94 25.50 -16.66
CA GLY A 48 7.63 26.54 -17.42
C GLY A 48 6.85 26.91 -18.69
N PRO A 49 7.05 28.11 -19.21
CA PRO A 49 6.45 28.56 -20.46
C PRO A 49 7.15 27.98 -21.70
N GLU A 50 8.25 27.28 -21.51
CA GLU A 50 9.12 26.80 -22.59
C GLU A 50 8.56 25.54 -23.25
N ALA A 51 9.10 25.21 -24.44
CA ALA A 51 8.76 23.95 -25.10
C ALA A 51 9.32 22.74 -24.33
N ALA A 52 8.67 21.59 -24.47
CA ALA A 52 9.05 20.36 -23.81
C ALA A 52 10.43 19.82 -24.28
N PHE A 53 11.11 19.09 -23.41
CA PHE A 53 12.28 18.29 -23.77
C PHE A 53 11.83 17.04 -24.51
N LYS A 54 11.96 17.05 -25.83
CA LYS A 54 11.57 15.91 -26.69
C LYS A 54 12.45 14.71 -26.42
N LEU A 55 11.86 13.54 -26.35
CA LEU A 55 12.50 12.23 -26.29
C LEU A 55 12.80 11.70 -27.72
N ASN A 56 13.13 10.45 -27.89
CA ASN A 56 13.48 9.84 -29.20
C ASN A 56 14.64 10.58 -29.93
N ARG A 57 15.68 10.97 -29.18
CA ARG A 57 16.85 11.68 -29.71
C ARG A 57 18.16 11.29 -29.02
N ALA A 58 19.27 11.77 -29.56
CA ALA A 58 20.57 11.64 -28.93
C ALA A 58 20.67 12.59 -27.70
N VAL A 59 21.14 12.04 -26.59
CA VAL A 59 21.29 12.73 -25.29
C VAL A 59 22.68 12.46 -24.71
N THR A 60 23.33 13.50 -24.19
CA THR A 60 24.53 13.34 -23.34
C THR A 60 24.08 13.24 -21.90
N LEU A 61 24.34 12.12 -21.25
CA LEU A 61 24.14 11.91 -19.82
C LEU A 61 25.45 12.20 -19.07
N THR A 62 25.43 13.16 -18.14
CA THR A 62 26.49 13.41 -17.18
C THR A 62 25.95 13.08 -15.80
N ASP A 63 26.36 11.93 -15.27
CA ASP A 63 25.86 11.42 -14.00
C ASP A 63 27.03 10.84 -13.17
N PRO A 64 27.51 11.55 -12.12
CA PRO A 64 28.58 11.08 -11.27
C PRO A 64 28.18 9.88 -10.41
N THR A 65 26.87 9.63 -10.24
CA THR A 65 26.35 8.50 -9.45
C THR A 65 26.26 7.19 -10.25
N GLN A 66 26.39 7.28 -11.58
CA GLN A 66 26.21 6.15 -12.49
C GLN A 66 24.87 5.42 -12.29
N CYS A 67 23.79 6.16 -12.05
CA CYS A 67 22.46 5.62 -11.79
C CYS A 67 21.94 4.83 -13.00
N ALA A 68 22.03 3.51 -12.95
CA ALA A 68 21.55 2.61 -14.00
C ALA A 68 20.06 2.81 -14.27
N TYR A 69 19.26 3.05 -13.23
CA TYR A 69 17.82 3.31 -13.34
C TYR A 69 17.55 4.54 -14.22
N LEU A 70 18.23 5.68 -13.99
CA LEU A 70 18.09 6.88 -14.82
C LEU A 70 18.47 6.61 -16.28
N ALA A 71 19.59 5.94 -16.50
CA ALA A 71 20.04 5.59 -17.85
C ALA A 71 19.01 4.70 -18.57
N ASN A 72 18.41 3.75 -17.87
CA ASN A 72 17.37 2.87 -18.41
C ASN A 72 16.07 3.62 -18.72
N VAL A 73 15.62 4.53 -17.83
CA VAL A 73 14.45 5.41 -18.09
C VAL A 73 14.65 6.20 -19.40
N LEU A 74 15.82 6.79 -19.59
CA LEU A 74 16.10 7.53 -20.84
C LEU A 74 16.06 6.62 -22.07
N ARG A 75 16.68 5.42 -22.01
CA ARG A 75 16.69 4.46 -23.14
C ARG A 75 15.30 3.93 -23.47
N GLN A 76 14.52 3.55 -22.44
CA GLN A 76 13.15 3.05 -22.62
C GLN A 76 12.24 4.08 -23.27
N ASN A 77 12.52 5.37 -23.08
CA ASN A 77 11.82 6.48 -23.73
C ASN A 77 12.54 6.97 -25.00
N GLY A 78 13.23 6.07 -25.70
CA GLY A 78 13.78 6.29 -27.03
C GLY A 78 15.05 7.16 -27.10
N CYS A 79 15.63 7.57 -25.97
CA CYS A 79 16.87 8.34 -25.98
C CYS A 79 18.07 7.46 -26.29
N THR A 80 18.91 7.91 -27.24
CA THR A 80 20.22 7.31 -27.51
C THR A 80 21.30 8.05 -26.73
N LEU A 81 21.95 7.37 -25.79
CA LEU A 81 23.02 7.98 -25.00
C LEU A 81 24.29 8.12 -25.85
N ARG A 82 24.86 9.33 -25.93
CA ARG A 82 26.05 9.70 -26.70
C ARG A 82 26.98 10.59 -25.88
N ASN A 83 28.29 10.51 -26.11
CA ASN A 83 29.27 11.37 -25.42
C ASN A 83 29.12 12.85 -25.77
N ARG A 84 28.59 13.15 -26.97
CA ARG A 84 28.34 14.51 -27.44
C ARG A 84 26.99 14.59 -28.13
N ALA A 85 26.07 15.30 -27.53
CA ALA A 85 24.76 15.60 -28.09
C ALA A 85 24.33 17.02 -27.70
N LYS A 86 23.42 17.62 -28.47
CA LYS A 86 22.84 18.94 -28.17
C LYS A 86 22.00 18.89 -26.89
N ALA A 87 21.20 17.84 -26.78
CA ALA A 87 20.39 17.61 -25.59
C ALA A 87 21.23 16.98 -24.47
N LYS A 88 21.03 17.45 -23.24
CA LYS A 88 21.82 17.02 -22.07
C LYS A 88 20.92 16.64 -20.92
N VAL A 89 21.24 15.56 -20.24
CA VAL A 89 20.76 15.24 -18.90
C VAL A 89 21.97 15.33 -17.96
N VAL A 90 21.89 16.18 -16.95
CA VAL A 90 22.98 16.47 -16.04
C VAL A 90 22.54 16.23 -14.61
N VAL A 91 23.25 15.36 -13.92
CA VAL A 91 23.08 15.06 -12.50
C VAL A 91 24.16 15.79 -11.70
N LYS A 92 23.77 16.38 -10.59
CA LYS A 92 24.66 16.98 -9.58
C LYS A 92 24.26 16.48 -8.21
N LEU A 93 25.20 16.04 -7.42
CA LEU A 93 25.02 15.87 -5.99
C LEU A 93 25.26 17.21 -5.31
N VAL A 94 24.39 17.55 -4.37
CA VAL A 94 24.42 18.78 -3.57
C VAL A 94 24.29 18.42 -2.09
N ASP A 95 24.81 19.27 -1.20
CA ASP A 95 24.78 19.01 0.24
C ASP A 95 23.36 19.08 0.81
N HIS A 96 22.51 19.93 0.25
CA HIS A 96 21.10 20.09 0.65
C HIS A 96 20.24 20.63 -0.50
N ILE A 97 18.94 20.43 -0.38
CA ILE A 97 17.91 21.06 -1.22
C ILE A 97 17.14 22.07 -0.37
N GLU A 98 17.19 23.33 -0.74
CA GLU A 98 16.52 24.40 0.00
C GLU A 98 15.00 24.16 0.08
N GLY A 99 14.45 24.28 1.29
CA GLY A 99 13.04 24.05 1.58
C GLY A 99 12.64 22.58 1.73
N ALA A 100 13.54 21.63 1.44
CA ALA A 100 13.24 20.22 1.63
C ALA A 100 13.32 19.84 3.13
N PHE A 101 12.30 19.09 3.56
CA PHE A 101 12.28 18.47 4.87
C PHE A 101 13.10 17.17 4.86
N ASP A 102 13.83 16.92 5.92
CA ASP A 102 14.49 15.64 6.18
C ASP A 102 14.51 15.36 7.67
N HIS A 103 14.37 14.09 8.03
CA HIS A 103 14.47 13.61 9.40
C HIS A 103 15.35 12.38 9.48
N ALA A 104 16.04 12.20 10.58
CA ALA A 104 16.98 11.11 10.74
C ALA A 104 16.23 9.81 11.06
N VAL A 105 16.27 8.88 10.11
CA VAL A 105 15.90 7.47 10.33
C VAL A 105 17.08 6.63 9.89
N ALA A 106 17.57 5.79 10.81
CA ALA A 106 18.74 4.97 10.55
C ALA A 106 18.59 4.15 9.26
N LEU A 107 19.62 4.15 8.42
CA LEU A 107 19.71 3.39 7.18
C LEU A 107 18.75 3.81 6.04
N PHE A 108 17.99 4.89 6.22
CA PHE A 108 17.20 5.50 5.15
C PHE A 108 17.83 6.82 4.71
N PRO A 109 18.33 6.91 3.46
CA PRO A 109 19.02 8.09 2.97
C PRO A 109 18.07 9.28 2.78
N ASN A 110 18.64 10.48 2.65
CA ASN A 110 17.91 11.63 2.17
C ASN A 110 17.53 11.44 0.70
N GLU A 111 16.24 11.54 0.38
CA GLU A 111 15.69 11.30 -0.96
C GLU A 111 15.34 12.60 -1.70
N ALA A 112 15.68 13.77 -1.13
CA ALA A 112 15.35 15.06 -1.72
C ALA A 112 16.05 15.28 -3.05
N TYR A 113 15.32 15.88 -4.00
CA TYR A 113 15.84 16.22 -5.32
C TYR A 113 15.13 17.46 -5.89
N ARG A 114 15.77 18.07 -6.88
CA ARG A 114 15.22 19.13 -7.73
C ARG A 114 15.36 18.73 -9.19
N LEU A 115 14.32 18.95 -9.97
CA LEU A 115 14.33 18.86 -11.43
C LEU A 115 14.15 20.24 -12.04
N HIS A 116 14.96 20.54 -13.04
CA HIS A 116 14.74 21.68 -13.95
C HIS A 116 14.84 21.19 -15.38
N ILE A 117 13.73 21.30 -16.12
CA ILE A 117 13.56 20.79 -17.47
C ILE A 117 13.34 21.94 -18.44
N THR A 118 14.18 22.02 -19.46
CA THR A 118 14.10 22.95 -20.58
C THR A 118 14.20 22.19 -21.89
N PRO A 119 13.95 22.79 -23.08
CA PRO A 119 13.91 22.06 -24.35
C PRO A 119 15.15 21.23 -24.69
N ASN A 120 16.31 21.62 -24.18
CA ASN A 120 17.58 20.94 -24.48
C ASN A 120 18.34 20.45 -23.23
N ARG A 121 17.76 20.61 -22.05
CA ARG A 121 18.46 20.24 -20.81
C ARG A 121 17.49 19.76 -19.75
N VAL A 122 17.82 18.63 -19.15
CA VAL A 122 17.27 18.18 -17.87
C VAL A 122 18.39 18.30 -16.83
N CYS A 123 18.18 19.06 -15.78
CA CYS A 123 19.09 19.16 -14.65
C CYS A 123 18.46 18.47 -13.44
N ILE A 124 19.17 17.52 -12.86
CA ILE A 124 18.81 16.81 -11.63
C ILE A 124 19.80 17.24 -10.56
N GLU A 125 19.33 17.86 -9.49
CA GLU A 125 20.09 18.09 -8.27
C GLU A 125 19.52 17.17 -7.19
N ALA A 126 20.37 16.40 -6.50
CA ALA A 126 19.93 15.45 -5.47
C ALA A 126 20.91 15.41 -4.31
N VAL A 127 20.43 15.16 -3.09
CA VAL A 127 21.28 15.06 -1.90
C VAL A 127 22.07 13.75 -1.90
N THR A 128 21.46 12.68 -2.41
CA THR A 128 22.07 11.33 -2.45
C THR A 128 21.81 10.65 -3.79
N PRO A 129 22.52 9.56 -4.11
CA PRO A 129 22.18 8.72 -5.27
C PRO A 129 20.73 8.22 -5.26
N THR A 130 20.14 7.98 -4.08
CA THR A 130 18.73 7.60 -3.97
C THR A 130 17.80 8.73 -4.44
N GLY A 131 18.11 9.99 -4.15
CA GLY A 131 17.39 11.13 -4.71
C GLY A 131 17.43 11.18 -6.24
N VAL A 132 18.54 10.74 -6.87
CA VAL A 132 18.63 10.63 -8.34
C VAL A 132 17.66 9.55 -8.86
N VAL A 133 17.54 8.41 -8.15
CA VAL A 133 16.53 7.38 -8.50
C VAL A 133 15.12 7.97 -8.41
N ARG A 134 14.79 8.75 -7.36
CA ARG A 134 13.48 9.39 -7.22
C ARG A 134 13.19 10.39 -8.35
N ALA A 135 14.19 11.17 -8.74
CA ALA A 135 14.08 12.04 -9.90
C ALA A 135 13.82 11.25 -11.20
N ALA A 136 14.51 10.12 -11.39
CA ALA A 136 14.32 9.26 -12.55
C ALA A 136 12.91 8.64 -12.58
N GLN A 137 12.37 8.24 -11.43
CA GLN A 137 10.98 7.75 -11.31
C GLN A 137 9.96 8.84 -11.69
N THR A 138 10.22 10.09 -11.32
CA THR A 138 9.41 11.22 -11.77
C THR A 138 9.51 11.44 -13.29
N LEU A 139 10.71 11.39 -13.86
CA LEU A 139 10.88 11.47 -15.32
C LEU A 139 10.16 10.34 -16.05
N GLN A 140 10.15 9.13 -15.49
CA GLN A 140 9.43 7.99 -16.04
C GLN A 140 7.92 8.26 -16.12
N GLN A 141 7.33 8.83 -15.07
CA GLN A 141 5.91 9.20 -15.06
C GLN A 141 5.61 10.38 -16.02
N LEU A 142 6.51 11.38 -16.12
CA LEU A 142 6.35 12.51 -17.05
C LEU A 142 6.35 12.07 -18.52
N ALA A 143 6.91 10.92 -18.86
CA ALA A 143 6.91 10.35 -20.20
C ALA A 143 5.61 9.59 -20.54
N GLU A 144 4.75 9.35 -19.55
CA GLU A 144 3.51 8.58 -19.76
C GLU A 144 2.42 9.41 -20.42
N GLY A 145 1.49 8.74 -21.11
CA GLY A 145 0.29 9.35 -21.69
C GLY A 145 0.50 10.11 -22.99
N TYR A 146 1.69 10.07 -23.55
CA TYR A 146 1.93 10.58 -24.91
C TYR A 146 1.61 9.53 -25.97
N GLU A 147 1.19 10.01 -27.15
CA GLU A 147 1.10 9.15 -28.33
C GLU A 147 2.50 8.61 -28.68
N PRO A 148 2.60 7.37 -29.18
CA PRO A 148 3.88 6.79 -29.59
C PRO A 148 4.67 7.69 -30.53
N GLY A 149 5.90 8.03 -30.17
CA GLY A 149 6.80 8.93 -30.91
C GLY A 149 6.66 10.41 -30.60
N ALA A 150 5.68 10.80 -29.77
CA ALA A 150 5.50 12.19 -29.30
C ALA A 150 6.01 12.40 -27.87
N GLU A 151 6.62 11.39 -27.25
CA GLU A 151 7.04 11.39 -25.84
C GLU A 151 8.00 12.56 -25.55
N ALA A 152 7.74 13.22 -24.44
CA ALA A 152 8.50 14.39 -24.02
C ALA A 152 8.46 14.54 -22.49
N PHE A 153 9.44 15.28 -21.94
CA PHE A 153 9.31 15.82 -20.60
C PHE A 153 8.90 17.30 -20.75
N GLU A 154 7.78 17.68 -20.18
CA GLU A 154 7.35 19.08 -20.19
C GLU A 154 8.37 19.96 -19.45
N ALA A 155 8.51 21.22 -19.90
CA ALA A 155 9.34 22.19 -19.23
C ALA A 155 8.76 22.53 -17.86
N LEU A 156 9.52 22.27 -16.81
CA LEU A 156 9.09 22.51 -15.43
C LEU A 156 10.28 22.70 -14.49
N THR A 157 9.98 23.27 -13.34
CA THR A 157 10.84 23.20 -12.15
C THR A 157 10.06 22.48 -11.05
N LEU A 158 10.70 21.51 -10.41
CA LEU A 158 10.11 20.68 -9.38
C LEU A 158 11.12 20.52 -8.25
N THR A 159 10.67 20.71 -7.00
CA THR A 159 11.45 20.38 -5.80
C THR A 159 10.62 19.41 -4.97
N ASP A 160 11.23 18.29 -4.58
CA ASP A 160 10.47 17.18 -4.04
C ASP A 160 11.25 16.37 -3.01
N TRP A 161 10.54 15.86 -2.01
CA TRP A 161 11.09 15.08 -0.91
C TRP A 161 9.97 14.31 -0.21
N PRO A 162 10.26 13.18 0.46
CA PRO A 162 9.25 12.47 1.25
C PRO A 162 9.03 13.13 2.61
N ALA A 163 7.78 13.23 3.04
CA ALA A 163 7.45 13.62 4.41
C ALA A 163 7.78 12.50 5.41
N PHE A 164 7.70 11.24 4.99
CA PHE A 164 8.06 10.07 5.80
C PHE A 164 9.08 9.19 5.07
N LYS A 165 10.08 8.70 5.80
CA LYS A 165 11.18 7.89 5.24
C LYS A 165 10.75 6.51 4.78
N VAL A 166 9.76 5.90 5.41
CA VAL A 166 9.29 4.54 5.08
C VAL A 166 7.95 4.59 4.37
N ARG A 167 7.91 4.01 3.19
CA ARG A 167 6.73 3.88 2.31
C ARG A 167 6.78 2.48 1.71
N GLY A 168 6.12 1.53 2.37
CA GLY A 168 6.32 0.13 2.04
C GLY A 168 5.06 -0.64 1.67
N PHE A 169 5.31 -1.81 1.12
CA PHE A 169 4.33 -2.87 0.98
C PHE A 169 4.89 -4.19 1.49
N MET A 170 4.02 -5.08 1.89
CA MET A 170 4.36 -6.41 2.38
C MET A 170 3.55 -7.48 1.64
N HIS A 171 4.19 -8.60 1.34
CA HIS A 171 3.52 -9.82 0.92
C HIS A 171 3.76 -10.98 1.88
N ASP A 172 2.68 -11.60 2.30
CA ASP A 172 2.67 -12.87 2.98
C ASP A 172 2.79 -14.03 1.96
N VAL A 173 4.02 -14.27 1.54
CA VAL A 173 4.32 -15.40 0.63
C VAL A 173 4.37 -16.74 1.37
N GLY A 174 4.49 -16.70 2.70
CA GLY A 174 4.42 -17.88 3.57
C GLY A 174 3.07 -18.59 3.42
N ARG A 175 1.96 -17.84 3.52
CA ARG A 175 0.60 -18.41 3.34
C ARG A 175 0.23 -18.64 1.88
N SER A 176 0.60 -17.75 0.96
CA SER A 176 0.37 -17.94 -0.48
C SER A 176 1.60 -17.51 -1.28
N PHE A 177 2.29 -18.51 -1.85
CA PHE A 177 3.47 -18.28 -2.67
C PHE A 177 3.14 -17.38 -3.86
N MET A 178 3.99 -16.43 -4.14
CA MET A 178 3.94 -15.57 -5.31
C MET A 178 5.12 -15.88 -6.23
N GLU A 179 4.88 -15.96 -7.53
CA GLU A 179 5.92 -16.28 -8.48
C GLU A 179 7.02 -15.18 -8.46
N PHE A 180 8.26 -15.60 -8.63
CA PHE A 180 9.42 -14.72 -8.51
C PHE A 180 9.37 -13.52 -9.46
N GLU A 181 8.96 -13.76 -10.71
CA GLU A 181 8.84 -12.70 -11.71
C GLU A 181 7.69 -11.73 -11.39
N GLU A 182 6.63 -12.20 -10.73
CA GLU A 182 5.55 -11.34 -10.24
C GLU A 182 6.03 -10.39 -9.13
N LEU A 183 6.84 -10.88 -8.18
CA LEU A 183 7.46 -10.03 -7.16
C LEU A 183 8.35 -8.94 -7.79
N LYS A 184 9.18 -9.30 -8.78
CA LYS A 184 10.02 -8.32 -9.51
C LYS A 184 9.16 -7.28 -10.21
N LYS A 185 8.09 -7.71 -10.90
CA LYS A 185 7.14 -6.81 -11.55
C LYS A 185 6.50 -5.84 -10.56
N GLN A 186 6.07 -6.31 -9.39
CA GLN A 186 5.47 -5.45 -8.38
C GLN A 186 6.46 -4.45 -7.80
N ILE A 187 7.70 -4.89 -7.52
CA ILE A 187 8.78 -3.98 -7.11
C ILE A 187 9.02 -2.90 -8.17
N ASP A 188 9.05 -3.27 -9.45
CA ASP A 188 9.26 -2.34 -10.56
C ASP A 188 8.11 -1.32 -10.68
N LEU A 189 6.87 -1.80 -10.64
CA LEU A 189 5.69 -0.95 -10.71
C LEU A 189 5.58 -0.01 -9.50
N LEU A 190 5.72 -0.54 -8.29
CA LEU A 190 5.55 0.27 -7.06
C LEU A 190 6.71 1.25 -6.84
N ALA A 191 7.95 0.88 -7.22
CA ALA A 191 9.09 1.81 -7.18
C ALA A 191 8.85 3.05 -8.03
N ARG A 192 8.19 2.94 -9.19
CA ARG A 192 7.78 4.07 -10.03
C ARG A 192 7.00 5.14 -9.24
N PHE A 193 6.24 4.70 -8.25
CA PHE A 193 5.46 5.54 -7.33
C PHE A 193 6.19 5.84 -6.01
N LYS A 194 7.53 5.72 -6.01
CA LYS A 194 8.41 6.07 -4.88
C LYS A 194 8.18 5.24 -3.61
N VAL A 195 7.58 4.06 -3.75
CA VAL A 195 7.60 3.04 -2.69
C VAL A 195 9.05 2.60 -2.50
N ASN A 196 9.51 2.51 -1.25
CA ASN A 196 10.93 2.29 -0.95
C ASN A 196 11.22 1.12 0.00
N VAL A 197 10.19 0.41 0.42
CA VAL A 197 10.35 -0.79 1.26
C VAL A 197 9.49 -1.92 0.72
N PHE A 198 10.11 -3.09 0.58
CA PHE A 198 9.43 -4.37 0.40
C PHE A 198 9.67 -5.24 1.62
N HIS A 199 8.65 -5.45 2.43
CA HIS A 199 8.67 -6.39 3.54
C HIS A 199 8.27 -7.77 3.00
N TRP A 200 9.18 -8.73 3.05
CA TRP A 200 9.03 -10.06 2.48
C TRP A 200 8.81 -11.09 3.58
N HIS A 201 7.53 -11.37 3.89
CA HIS A 201 7.14 -12.35 4.91
C HIS A 201 7.27 -13.77 4.36
N LEU A 202 8.46 -14.37 4.56
CA LEU A 202 8.91 -15.59 3.90
C LEU A 202 8.41 -16.86 4.55
N THR A 203 8.02 -16.82 5.81
CA THR A 203 7.68 -18.02 6.60
C THR A 203 6.42 -17.80 7.40
N ASP A 204 5.52 -18.78 7.36
CA ASP A 204 4.29 -18.77 8.14
C ASP A 204 3.77 -20.22 8.37
N TYR A 205 2.66 -20.35 9.09
CA TYR A 205 2.03 -21.63 9.43
C TYR A 205 1.88 -22.60 8.25
N THR A 206 1.58 -22.08 7.05
CA THR A 206 1.26 -22.92 5.88
C THR A 206 2.42 -23.12 4.90
N GLY A 207 3.51 -22.37 5.04
CA GLY A 207 4.62 -22.47 4.12
C GLY A 207 5.90 -21.81 4.60
N TRP A 208 7.02 -22.42 4.25
CA TRP A 208 8.37 -21.91 4.40
C TRP A 208 8.96 -21.68 3.02
N ARG A 209 9.25 -20.43 2.66
CA ARG A 209 9.58 -20.03 1.28
C ARG A 209 11.04 -19.64 1.05
N PHE A 210 11.87 -19.65 2.06
CA PHE A 210 13.29 -19.38 1.98
C PHE A 210 14.10 -20.69 1.95
N GLU A 211 14.96 -20.89 0.93
CA GLU A 211 15.86 -22.03 0.84
C GLU A 211 16.93 -21.97 1.94
N VAL A 212 16.95 -22.95 2.82
CA VAL A 212 17.97 -23.15 3.84
C VAL A 212 18.74 -24.44 3.54
N LYS A 213 19.99 -24.32 3.14
CA LYS A 213 20.80 -25.48 2.73
C LYS A 213 21.13 -26.41 3.88
N ALA A 214 21.29 -25.86 5.09
CA ALA A 214 21.51 -26.67 6.29
C ALA A 214 20.27 -27.51 6.66
N TYR A 215 19.08 -27.05 6.27
CA TYR A 215 17.80 -27.70 6.61
C TYR A 215 16.86 -27.79 5.39
N PRO A 216 17.19 -28.63 4.39
CA PRO A 216 16.44 -28.71 3.13
C PRO A 216 14.98 -29.18 3.31
N ASN A 217 14.67 -29.84 4.42
CA ASN A 217 13.32 -30.27 4.74
C ASN A 217 12.35 -29.09 4.90
N LEU A 218 12.81 -27.90 5.29
CA LEU A 218 11.95 -26.72 5.46
C LEU A 218 11.19 -26.35 4.18
N THR A 219 11.81 -26.53 3.02
CA THR A 219 11.19 -26.25 1.71
C THR A 219 10.60 -27.49 1.02
N ALA A 220 10.74 -28.67 1.64
CA ALA A 220 10.24 -29.90 1.05
C ALA A 220 8.71 -29.93 0.94
N ALA A 221 8.20 -30.46 -0.17
CA ALA A 221 6.77 -30.49 -0.47
C ALA A 221 5.94 -31.21 0.61
N ALA A 222 6.53 -32.20 1.30
CA ALA A 222 5.87 -32.99 2.33
C ALA A 222 5.45 -32.17 3.56
N PHE A 223 6.09 -31.05 3.83
CA PHE A 223 5.87 -30.25 5.05
C PHE A 223 5.13 -28.93 4.81
N ASN A 224 5.09 -28.46 3.56
CA ASN A 224 4.41 -27.22 3.20
C ASN A 224 2.94 -27.49 2.84
N ILE A 225 2.02 -26.84 3.56
CA ILE A 225 0.57 -27.10 3.46
C ILE A 225 -0.02 -26.49 2.19
N ARG A 226 0.34 -25.22 1.91
CA ARG A 226 -0.10 -24.52 0.70
C ARG A 226 1.02 -24.49 -0.33
N GLN A 227 0.70 -24.72 -1.60
CA GLN A 227 1.63 -24.73 -2.73
C GLN A 227 2.93 -25.50 -2.40
N PRO A 228 2.83 -26.82 -2.16
CA PRO A 228 3.97 -27.66 -1.77
C PRO A 228 5.10 -27.60 -2.80
N GLY A 229 6.34 -27.52 -2.35
CA GLY A 229 7.54 -27.45 -3.20
C GLY A 229 7.79 -26.09 -3.86
N LYS A 230 6.97 -25.06 -3.57
CA LYS A 230 7.19 -23.69 -4.00
C LYS A 230 7.99 -22.92 -2.95
N PHE A 231 9.16 -22.42 -3.35
CA PHE A 231 10.04 -21.62 -2.50
C PHE A 231 10.98 -20.78 -3.38
N TYR A 232 11.65 -19.82 -2.79
CA TYR A 232 12.69 -19.03 -3.45
C TYR A 232 14.07 -19.61 -3.11
N THR A 233 14.84 -19.87 -4.16
CA THR A 233 16.24 -20.30 -4.00
C THR A 233 17.08 -19.15 -3.45
N GLN A 234 18.20 -19.47 -2.83
CA GLN A 234 19.14 -18.45 -2.36
C GLN A 234 19.62 -17.53 -3.49
N ALA A 235 19.75 -18.05 -4.70
CA ALA A 235 20.11 -17.26 -5.88
C ALA A 235 19.02 -16.23 -6.22
N GLN A 236 17.75 -16.64 -6.22
CA GLN A 236 16.61 -15.75 -6.43
C GLN A 236 16.51 -14.69 -5.33
N CYS A 237 16.77 -15.06 -4.07
CA CYS A 237 16.78 -14.08 -2.97
C CYS A 237 17.83 -12.99 -3.19
N ARG A 238 19.08 -13.36 -3.56
CA ARG A 238 20.13 -12.39 -3.90
C ARG A 238 19.76 -11.51 -5.09
N GLU A 239 19.19 -12.13 -6.13
CA GLU A 239 18.75 -11.40 -7.32
C GLU A 239 17.66 -10.37 -6.96
N LEU A 240 16.66 -10.73 -6.15
CA LEU A 240 15.59 -9.82 -5.77
C LEU A 240 16.12 -8.63 -4.97
N VAL A 241 17.03 -8.86 -4.04
CA VAL A 241 17.67 -7.79 -3.26
C VAL A 241 18.42 -6.81 -4.16
N ALA A 242 19.22 -7.33 -5.10
CA ALA A 242 19.94 -6.48 -6.06
C ALA A 242 18.99 -5.70 -6.96
N TYR A 243 17.94 -6.38 -7.48
CA TYR A 243 16.90 -5.79 -8.32
C TYR A 243 16.14 -4.66 -7.63
N ALA A 244 15.74 -4.88 -6.37
CA ALA A 244 15.06 -3.88 -5.56
C ALA A 244 15.96 -2.67 -5.26
N ARG A 245 17.24 -2.92 -4.90
CA ARG A 245 18.23 -1.87 -4.60
C ARG A 245 18.44 -0.92 -5.76
N GLU A 246 18.55 -1.42 -7.00
CA GLU A 246 18.66 -0.58 -8.19
C GLU A 246 17.48 0.39 -8.37
N ARG A 247 16.32 0.04 -7.82
CA ARG A 247 15.08 0.82 -7.85
C ARG A 247 14.87 1.68 -6.60
N GLY A 248 15.86 1.73 -5.73
CA GLY A 248 15.76 2.45 -4.45
C GLY A 248 14.74 1.83 -3.50
N VAL A 249 14.54 0.51 -3.57
CA VAL A 249 13.67 -0.26 -2.67
C VAL A 249 14.55 -1.11 -1.75
N THR A 250 14.35 -0.95 -0.45
CA THR A 250 14.97 -1.77 0.59
C THR A 250 14.12 -3.01 0.84
N VAL A 251 14.70 -4.19 0.71
CA VAL A 251 14.05 -5.44 1.11
C VAL A 251 14.25 -5.63 2.61
N ILE A 252 13.18 -5.95 3.32
CA ILE A 252 13.19 -6.40 4.72
C ILE A 252 12.70 -7.85 4.70
N PRO A 253 13.60 -8.86 4.67
CA PRO A 253 13.20 -10.24 4.75
C PRO A 253 12.73 -10.57 6.16
N GLU A 254 11.69 -11.40 6.28
CA GLU A 254 11.20 -11.89 7.55
C GLU A 254 11.27 -13.40 7.63
N ILE A 255 11.83 -13.86 8.75
CA ILE A 255 11.77 -15.25 9.21
C ILE A 255 11.07 -15.20 10.55
N ASP A 256 9.78 -15.48 10.56
CA ASP A 256 8.96 -15.35 11.74
C ASP A 256 9.30 -16.42 12.78
N MET A 257 9.51 -15.98 14.02
CA MET A 257 9.91 -16.82 15.15
C MET A 257 9.51 -16.19 16.49
N PRO A 258 9.12 -16.98 17.50
CA PRO A 258 8.88 -18.43 17.45
C PRO A 258 7.44 -18.78 17.05
N GLY A 259 6.63 -17.77 16.67
CA GLY A 259 5.26 -17.94 16.18
C GLY A 259 5.20 -18.53 14.78
N HIS A 260 3.99 -18.84 14.31
CA HIS A 260 3.69 -19.30 12.94
C HIS A 260 4.57 -20.45 12.44
N SER A 261 5.06 -21.31 13.35
CA SER A 261 6.18 -22.24 13.20
C SER A 261 5.80 -23.66 12.75
N HIS A 262 4.55 -23.91 12.34
CA HIS A 262 4.06 -25.28 12.07
C HIS A 262 4.93 -26.04 11.05
N VAL A 263 5.31 -25.38 9.94
CA VAL A 263 6.19 -26.02 8.94
C VAL A 263 7.56 -26.34 9.54
N PHE A 264 8.13 -25.43 10.34
CA PHE A 264 9.39 -25.67 11.03
C PHE A 264 9.30 -26.91 11.95
N GLU A 265 8.28 -26.96 12.82
CA GLU A 265 8.09 -28.08 13.76
C GLU A 265 7.95 -29.42 13.02
N LYS A 266 7.18 -29.46 11.93
CA LYS A 266 7.00 -30.67 11.14
C LYS A 266 8.26 -31.10 10.40
N ALA A 267 8.98 -30.16 9.82
CA ALA A 267 10.19 -30.43 9.04
C ALA A 267 11.38 -30.82 9.92
N MET A 268 11.49 -30.22 11.11
CA MET A 268 12.61 -30.39 12.03
C MET A 268 12.36 -31.46 13.09
N GLY A 269 11.09 -31.74 13.43
CA GLY A 269 10.71 -32.68 14.48
C GLY A 269 10.80 -32.13 15.91
N PHE A 270 11.04 -30.82 16.07
CA PHE A 270 11.10 -30.12 17.34
C PHE A 270 10.61 -28.67 17.19
N ASP A 271 10.20 -28.06 18.33
CA ASP A 271 9.71 -26.69 18.41
C ASP A 271 10.89 -25.68 18.36
N MET A 272 10.64 -24.49 17.82
CA MET A 272 11.58 -23.37 17.84
C MET A 272 11.99 -22.97 19.26
N GLN A 273 11.12 -23.17 20.24
CA GLN A 273 11.32 -22.83 21.66
C GLN A 273 11.95 -23.99 22.45
N THR A 274 12.93 -24.66 21.86
CA THR A 274 13.77 -25.67 22.49
C THR A 274 15.24 -25.33 22.27
N ASP A 275 16.17 -25.94 23.01
CA ASP A 275 17.60 -25.75 22.77
C ASP A 275 17.99 -26.07 21.33
N GLN A 276 17.44 -27.18 20.79
CA GLN A 276 17.64 -27.58 19.39
C GLN A 276 17.04 -26.55 18.41
N GLY A 277 15.86 -26.02 18.72
CA GLY A 277 15.17 -25.01 17.93
C GLY A 277 15.97 -23.70 17.86
N VAL A 278 16.43 -23.21 19.00
CA VAL A 278 17.25 -21.99 19.06
C VAL A 278 18.55 -22.14 18.27
N GLU A 279 19.25 -23.27 18.38
CA GLU A 279 20.48 -23.51 17.61
C GLU A 279 20.19 -23.66 16.11
N ALA A 280 19.07 -24.29 15.73
CA ALA A 280 18.64 -24.36 14.34
C ALA A 280 18.32 -22.97 13.78
N LEU A 281 17.60 -22.12 14.54
CA LEU A 281 17.29 -20.75 14.14
C LEU A 281 18.54 -19.90 13.98
N LYS A 282 19.52 -20.00 14.85
CA LYS A 282 20.82 -19.32 14.67
C LYS A 282 21.48 -19.72 13.35
N ARG A 283 21.47 -21.01 13.01
CA ARG A 283 22.00 -21.48 11.74
C ARG A 283 21.23 -20.98 10.53
N ILE A 284 19.89 -20.86 10.64
CA ILE A 284 19.04 -20.26 9.61
C ILE A 284 19.37 -18.78 9.44
N VAL A 285 19.53 -18.05 10.53
CA VAL A 285 19.93 -16.62 10.50
C VAL A 285 21.33 -16.44 9.90
N ASP A 286 22.26 -17.34 10.16
CA ASP A 286 23.59 -17.31 9.51
C ASP A 286 23.47 -17.38 7.98
N GLU A 287 22.69 -18.33 7.46
CA GLU A 287 22.46 -18.44 6.01
C GLU A 287 21.67 -17.23 5.46
N ALA A 288 20.67 -16.76 6.19
CA ALA A 288 19.92 -15.58 5.78
C ALA A 288 20.81 -14.34 5.69
N ALA A 289 21.70 -14.11 6.63
CA ALA A 289 22.64 -12.98 6.62
C ALA A 289 23.58 -13.03 5.40
N GLU A 290 24.04 -14.23 5.00
CA GLU A 290 24.86 -14.39 3.80
C GLU A 290 24.06 -14.21 2.50
N VAL A 291 22.80 -14.65 2.48
CA VAL A 291 21.95 -14.62 1.28
C VAL A 291 21.41 -13.23 1.02
N PHE A 292 20.95 -12.56 2.06
CA PHE A 292 20.42 -11.21 1.99
C PHE A 292 21.50 -10.13 2.17
N ASP A 293 22.71 -10.38 1.66
CA ASP A 293 23.82 -9.42 1.74
C ASP A 293 23.43 -8.02 1.26
N GLY A 294 23.74 -7.03 2.09
CA GLY A 294 23.46 -5.61 1.84
C GLY A 294 22.02 -5.17 2.15
N VAL A 295 21.16 -6.04 2.72
CA VAL A 295 19.96 -5.53 3.40
C VAL A 295 20.36 -5.01 4.79
N PRO A 296 19.70 -3.94 5.27
CA PRO A 296 20.04 -3.39 6.58
C PRO A 296 19.35 -4.11 7.76
N TYR A 297 18.27 -4.82 7.50
CA TYR A 297 17.37 -5.36 8.53
C TYR A 297 17.02 -6.81 8.27
N LEU A 298 16.84 -7.57 9.36
CA LEU A 298 16.11 -8.84 9.38
C LEU A 298 14.91 -8.69 10.33
N HIS A 299 13.71 -8.99 9.84
CA HIS A 299 12.52 -9.08 10.67
C HIS A 299 12.41 -10.50 11.23
N ILE A 300 12.23 -10.61 12.56
CA ILE A 300 12.19 -11.91 13.25
C ILE A 300 10.84 -12.18 13.93
N GLY A 301 9.78 -11.47 13.51
CA GLY A 301 8.42 -11.71 13.96
C GLY A 301 8.17 -11.38 15.43
N GLY A 302 7.82 -12.39 16.21
CA GLY A 302 7.63 -12.33 17.68
C GLY A 302 6.20 -12.19 18.16
N ASP A 303 5.23 -12.09 17.24
CA ASP A 303 3.82 -11.88 17.56
C ASP A 303 3.02 -13.18 17.76
N GLU A 304 1.81 -13.02 18.27
CA GLU A 304 0.74 -14.03 18.40
C GLU A 304 1.09 -15.34 19.12
N VAL A 305 2.25 -15.42 19.77
CA VAL A 305 2.70 -16.63 20.47
C VAL A 305 3.17 -16.34 21.90
N GLN A 306 2.87 -17.26 22.82
CA GLN A 306 3.47 -17.25 24.15
C GLN A 306 4.94 -17.67 24.06
N ILE A 307 5.86 -16.76 24.38
CA ILE A 307 7.28 -17.08 24.43
C ILE A 307 7.60 -17.74 25.77
N THR A 308 7.95 -19.01 25.71
CA THR A 308 8.20 -19.88 26.89
C THR A 308 9.69 -20.18 27.09
N TYR A 309 10.50 -20.11 26.02
CA TYR A 309 11.94 -20.30 26.12
C TYR A 309 12.59 -19.06 26.76
N PRO A 310 13.40 -19.20 27.80
CA PRO A 310 13.98 -18.07 28.51
C PRO A 310 14.82 -17.18 27.58
N ASN A 311 14.55 -15.88 27.60
CA ASN A 311 15.28 -14.86 26.83
C ASN A 311 15.34 -15.11 25.32
N PHE A 312 14.38 -15.84 24.75
CA PHE A 312 14.36 -16.21 23.32
C PHE A 312 14.62 -15.02 22.40
N LEU A 313 13.82 -13.96 22.51
CA LEU A 313 13.99 -12.79 21.64
C LEU A 313 15.35 -12.11 21.85
N GLN A 314 15.86 -12.02 23.07
CA GLN A 314 17.17 -11.43 23.31
C GLN A 314 18.28 -12.25 22.65
N ILE A 315 18.24 -13.58 22.79
CA ILE A 315 19.21 -14.49 22.17
C ILE A 315 19.21 -14.34 20.66
N MET A 316 18.02 -14.29 20.03
CA MET A 316 17.92 -14.17 18.59
C MET A 316 18.31 -12.77 18.11
N THR A 317 17.93 -11.72 18.82
CA THR A 317 18.35 -10.33 18.54
C THR A 317 19.88 -10.18 18.58
N ASP A 318 20.52 -10.69 19.62
CA ASP A 318 21.98 -10.61 19.75
C ASP A 318 22.67 -11.39 18.63
N HIS A 319 22.11 -12.53 18.24
CA HIS A 319 22.64 -13.32 17.14
C HIS A 319 22.51 -12.58 15.80
N VAL A 320 21.35 -12.03 15.47
CA VAL A 320 21.14 -11.22 14.25
C VAL A 320 22.08 -10.02 14.22
N ARG A 321 22.23 -9.30 15.34
CA ARG A 321 23.15 -8.16 15.47
C ARG A 321 24.61 -8.58 15.30
N SER A 322 24.99 -9.78 15.76
CA SER A 322 26.34 -10.32 15.56
C SER A 322 26.69 -10.52 14.07
N LYS A 323 25.69 -10.61 13.18
CA LYS A 323 25.86 -10.68 11.72
C LYS A 323 25.88 -9.29 11.05
N GLY A 324 25.85 -8.21 11.81
CA GLY A 324 25.84 -6.85 11.30
C GLY A 324 24.48 -6.36 10.82
N LEU A 325 23.42 -7.12 11.05
CA LEU A 325 22.04 -6.76 10.72
C LEU A 325 21.35 -6.08 11.91
N LYS A 326 20.37 -5.22 11.60
CA LYS A 326 19.46 -4.65 12.59
C LYS A 326 18.18 -5.47 12.66
N VAL A 327 17.55 -5.47 13.83
CA VAL A 327 16.37 -6.29 14.12
C VAL A 327 15.09 -5.50 13.99
N VAL A 328 14.12 -6.07 13.27
CA VAL A 328 12.74 -5.60 13.27
C VAL A 328 11.87 -6.63 14.00
N LEU A 329 10.95 -6.16 14.83
CA LEU A 329 9.93 -6.96 15.53
C LEU A 329 8.54 -6.42 15.28
N TRP A 330 7.55 -7.30 15.31
CA TRP A 330 6.15 -6.89 15.41
C TRP A 330 5.90 -6.15 16.74
N ASN A 331 5.21 -5.03 16.66
CA ASN A 331 4.87 -4.23 17.82
C ASN A 331 3.56 -4.70 18.43
N ARG A 332 3.59 -5.73 19.12
CA ARG A 332 2.69 -6.34 20.08
C ARG A 332 3.03 -7.82 20.18
N LEU A 333 3.94 -8.10 21.07
CA LEU A 333 4.14 -9.46 21.60
C LEU A 333 2.96 -9.80 22.53
N VAL A 334 2.76 -11.07 22.84
CA VAL A 334 1.73 -11.48 23.81
C VAL A 334 1.96 -10.82 25.18
N ALA A 335 3.23 -10.61 25.56
CA ALA A 335 3.62 -9.94 26.81
C ALA A 335 3.51 -8.40 26.77
N GLY A 336 3.17 -7.80 25.63
CA GLY A 336 3.12 -6.34 25.43
C GLY A 336 4.02 -5.84 24.31
N PRO A 337 4.30 -4.53 24.21
CA PRO A 337 5.24 -4.02 23.21
C PRO A 337 6.66 -4.50 23.50
N PRO A 338 7.53 -4.69 22.48
CA PRO A 338 8.93 -5.04 22.69
C PRO A 338 9.65 -3.89 23.42
N SER A 339 10.69 -4.21 24.19
CA SER A 339 11.59 -3.19 24.71
C SER A 339 12.53 -2.66 23.65
N ALA A 340 13.05 -1.44 23.84
CA ALA A 340 14.00 -0.82 22.91
C ALA A 340 15.32 -1.62 22.77
N ASP A 341 15.67 -2.44 23.74
CA ASP A 341 16.87 -3.28 23.70
C ASP A 341 16.73 -4.46 22.73
N LEU A 342 15.48 -4.92 22.50
CA LEU A 342 15.18 -6.09 21.68
C LEU A 342 15.14 -5.80 20.17
N CYS A 343 14.99 -4.54 19.75
CA CYS A 343 14.86 -4.24 18.32
C CYS A 343 15.40 -2.86 17.98
N ASP A 344 15.73 -2.68 16.72
CA ASP A 344 16.15 -1.40 16.14
C ASP A 344 14.97 -0.69 15.46
N MET A 345 13.93 -1.46 15.11
CA MET A 345 12.71 -0.98 14.49
C MET A 345 11.52 -1.85 14.91
N THR A 346 10.35 -1.25 15.08
CA THR A 346 9.11 -2.00 15.29
C THR A 346 8.09 -1.73 14.20
N GLN A 347 7.26 -2.73 13.92
CA GLN A 347 6.16 -2.63 12.99
C GLN A 347 4.85 -2.81 13.76
N MET A 348 4.09 -1.72 13.91
CA MET A 348 2.82 -1.70 14.66
C MET A 348 1.72 -2.31 13.80
N TRP A 349 1.24 -3.49 14.18
CA TRP A 349 0.22 -4.22 13.43
C TRP A 349 -1.17 -4.19 14.09
N ALA A 350 -1.21 -4.31 15.39
CA ALA A 350 -2.47 -4.36 16.13
C ALA A 350 -3.05 -2.95 16.35
N THR A 351 -4.37 -2.80 16.33
CA THR A 351 -5.06 -1.53 16.60
C THR A 351 -4.66 -0.89 17.93
N SER A 352 -4.26 -1.70 18.91
CA SER A 352 -3.74 -1.24 20.22
C SER A 352 -2.23 -0.97 20.24
N GLY A 353 -1.53 -1.14 19.10
CA GLY A 353 -0.08 -0.88 18.99
C GLY A 353 0.27 0.56 19.34
N LYS A 354 1.39 0.74 20.05
CA LYS A 354 1.89 2.05 20.49
C LYS A 354 3.35 2.21 20.13
N VAL A 355 3.76 3.45 19.87
CA VAL A 355 5.16 3.81 19.65
C VAL A 355 6.02 3.35 20.83
N VAL A 356 7.10 2.67 20.52
CA VAL A 356 8.19 2.36 21.46
C VAL A 356 9.21 3.49 21.37
N LYS A 357 9.45 4.17 22.48
CA LYS A 357 10.40 5.28 22.56
C LYS A 357 11.83 4.80 22.32
N GLY A 358 12.61 5.60 21.60
CA GLY A 358 14.01 5.30 21.31
C GLY A 358 14.20 4.26 20.19
N VAL A 359 13.12 3.82 19.56
CA VAL A 359 13.11 2.87 18.45
C VAL A 359 12.39 3.50 17.26
N THR A 360 12.80 3.18 16.04
CA THR A 360 12.06 3.52 14.83
C THR A 360 10.78 2.70 14.75
N ASN A 361 9.62 3.36 14.61
CA ASN A 361 8.32 2.69 14.52
C ASN A 361 7.70 2.89 13.13
N ILE A 362 7.10 1.83 12.60
CA ILE A 362 6.34 1.83 11.35
C ILE A 362 4.87 1.60 11.70
N ASP A 363 3.98 2.45 11.18
CA ASP A 363 2.54 2.31 11.39
C ASP A 363 1.91 1.44 10.30
N CYS A 364 1.55 0.20 10.65
CA CYS A 364 0.80 -0.71 9.79
C CYS A 364 -0.64 -0.93 10.28
N ARG A 365 -1.03 -0.28 11.38
CA ARG A 365 -2.38 -0.37 11.93
C ARG A 365 -3.36 0.17 10.89
N TYR A 366 -4.43 -0.53 10.61
CA TYR A 366 -5.44 -0.17 9.61
C TYR A 366 -4.96 -0.13 8.14
N ASN A 367 -3.72 -0.55 7.86
CA ASN A 367 -3.14 -0.58 6.52
C ASN A 367 -3.02 -2.01 5.96
N TYR A 368 -3.86 -2.92 6.43
CA TYR A 368 -3.95 -4.28 5.91
C TYR A 368 -4.89 -4.31 4.71
N THR A 369 -4.34 -4.58 3.54
CA THR A 369 -5.07 -4.50 2.26
C THR A 369 -6.07 -5.62 2.05
N ASN A 370 -5.92 -6.73 2.79
CA ASN A 370 -6.80 -7.92 2.73
C ASN A 370 -8.01 -7.82 3.67
N HIS A 371 -8.11 -6.75 4.45
CA HIS A 371 -9.21 -6.60 5.39
C HIS A 371 -10.39 -5.86 4.75
N PHE A 372 -11.57 -6.46 4.85
CA PHE A 372 -12.89 -5.87 4.78
C PHE A 372 -13.29 -5.19 3.47
N ASP A 373 -13.57 -3.90 3.50
CA ASP A 373 -14.04 -3.14 2.35
C ASP A 373 -12.89 -2.43 1.64
N VAL A 374 -12.58 -2.91 0.45
CA VAL A 374 -11.46 -2.39 -0.36
C VAL A 374 -11.64 -0.94 -0.81
N TYR A 375 -12.87 -0.42 -0.81
CA TYR A 375 -13.13 0.95 -1.26
C TYR A 375 -13.14 1.94 -0.10
N ALA A 376 -13.83 1.62 0.98
CA ALA A 376 -13.87 2.49 2.15
C ALA A 376 -12.48 2.63 2.81
N ASP A 377 -11.71 1.54 2.87
CA ASP A 377 -10.35 1.56 3.45
C ASP A 377 -9.39 2.43 2.63
N LEU A 378 -9.49 2.42 1.29
CA LEU A 378 -8.71 3.33 0.43
C LEU A 378 -8.92 4.80 0.82
N VAL A 379 -10.18 5.21 1.04
CA VAL A 379 -10.51 6.57 1.48
C VAL A 379 -9.91 6.86 2.85
N GLY A 380 -10.04 5.92 3.78
CA GLY A 380 -9.46 6.02 5.11
C GLY A 380 -7.94 6.18 5.08
N ILE A 381 -7.23 5.32 4.34
CA ILE A 381 -5.77 5.37 4.17
C ILE A 381 -5.32 6.71 3.60
N TYR A 382 -6.00 7.20 2.55
CA TYR A 382 -5.64 8.47 1.91
C TYR A 382 -5.86 9.68 2.84
N LYS A 383 -6.98 9.73 3.56
CA LYS A 383 -7.36 10.87 4.43
C LYS A 383 -6.55 10.92 5.72
N SER A 384 -6.17 9.76 6.24
CA SER A 384 -5.49 9.64 7.53
C SER A 384 -4.09 10.26 7.51
N ASN A 385 -3.71 10.93 8.60
CA ASN A 385 -2.28 11.09 8.87
C ASN A 385 -1.67 9.74 9.34
N ILE A 386 -0.35 9.66 9.47
CA ILE A 386 0.34 8.43 9.87
C ILE A 386 0.64 8.51 11.36
N TYR A 387 0.02 7.65 12.14
CA TYR A 387 0.17 7.57 13.59
C TYR A 387 0.08 8.94 14.29
N TYR A 388 -0.96 9.73 14.00
CA TYR A 388 -1.21 11.08 14.51
C TYR A 388 -0.19 12.16 14.07
N GLU A 389 0.80 11.80 13.21
CA GLU A 389 1.83 12.70 12.71
C GLU A 389 1.53 13.16 11.27
N GLN A 390 1.76 14.43 10.98
CA GLN A 390 1.62 14.99 9.63
C GLN A 390 2.89 14.85 8.78
N GLN A 391 4.01 14.61 9.44
CA GLN A 391 5.31 14.32 8.83
C GLN A 391 6.11 13.41 9.73
N GLY A 392 7.09 12.71 9.18
CA GLY A 392 7.91 11.76 9.91
C GLY A 392 8.71 12.40 11.05
N THR A 393 8.92 11.62 12.07
CA THR A 393 9.78 11.96 13.22
C THR A 393 10.87 10.89 13.36
N ASN A 394 11.78 11.08 14.30
CA ASN A 394 12.78 10.05 14.61
C ASN A 394 12.15 8.76 15.16
N GLU A 395 10.94 8.84 15.70
CA GLU A 395 10.21 7.70 16.26
C GLU A 395 9.20 7.12 15.28
N VAL A 396 8.52 7.93 14.47
CA VAL A 396 7.52 7.49 13.47
C VAL A 396 8.08 7.68 12.08
N ALA A 397 8.56 6.59 11.49
CA ALA A 397 9.27 6.64 10.20
C ALA A 397 8.35 6.61 8.99
N GLY A 398 7.13 6.11 9.12
CA GLY A 398 6.21 5.95 8.00
C GLY A 398 5.29 4.75 8.15
N THR A 399 4.94 4.14 7.02
CA THR A 399 3.92 3.10 6.96
C THR A 399 4.27 1.99 5.95
N ILE A 400 3.74 0.79 6.20
CA ILE A 400 3.76 -0.34 5.26
C ILE A 400 2.32 -0.86 5.11
N SER A 401 1.85 -0.94 3.88
CA SER A 401 0.59 -1.62 3.55
C SER A 401 0.85 -3.11 3.44
N ALA A 402 0.12 -3.92 4.20
CA ALA A 402 0.36 -5.34 4.29
C ALA A 402 -0.73 -6.15 3.59
N ALA A 403 -0.34 -7.07 2.71
CA ALA A 403 -1.21 -8.06 2.10
C ALA A 403 -1.02 -9.42 2.78
N TRP A 404 -1.91 -9.72 3.73
CA TRP A 404 -1.96 -11.03 4.38
C TRP A 404 -2.82 -11.99 3.56
N ASN A 405 -2.27 -13.15 3.24
CA ASN A 405 -2.89 -14.14 2.39
C ASN A 405 -3.63 -15.23 3.19
N ASP A 406 -4.48 -14.80 4.14
CA ASP A 406 -5.31 -15.71 4.97
C ASP A 406 -6.23 -16.57 4.10
N THR A 407 -6.84 -15.96 3.10
CA THR A 407 -7.71 -16.65 2.15
C THR A 407 -6.87 -17.41 1.12
N LYS A 408 -7.25 -18.65 0.85
CA LYS A 408 -6.59 -19.48 -0.17
C LYS A 408 -6.91 -18.94 -1.56
N THR A 409 -5.91 -18.36 -2.21
CA THR A 409 -5.98 -17.89 -3.61
C THR A 409 -5.41 -18.93 -4.58
N ARG A 410 -5.76 -18.83 -5.86
CA ARG A 410 -5.33 -19.76 -6.90
C ARG A 410 -4.14 -19.25 -7.72
N THR A 411 -4.10 -17.94 -7.96
CA THR A 411 -3.11 -17.29 -8.84
C THR A 411 -2.59 -16.02 -8.19
N ASP A 412 -1.44 -15.52 -8.66
CA ASP A 412 -0.88 -14.23 -8.26
C ASP A 412 -1.84 -13.07 -8.55
N ALA A 413 -2.53 -13.13 -9.70
CA ALA A 413 -3.54 -12.13 -10.06
C ALA A 413 -4.72 -12.11 -9.07
N ASP A 414 -5.14 -13.28 -8.55
CA ASP A 414 -6.17 -13.36 -7.51
C ASP A 414 -5.70 -12.70 -6.20
N ILE A 415 -4.42 -12.90 -5.83
CA ILE A 415 -3.84 -12.25 -4.64
C ILE A 415 -3.89 -10.74 -4.79
N VAL A 416 -3.43 -10.21 -5.91
CA VAL A 416 -3.39 -8.77 -6.20
C VAL A 416 -4.80 -8.17 -6.22
N LYS A 417 -5.75 -8.85 -6.90
CA LYS A 417 -7.13 -8.38 -7.04
C LYS A 417 -7.89 -8.40 -5.71
N GLN A 418 -7.79 -9.50 -4.96
CA GLN A 418 -8.49 -9.67 -3.68
C GLN A 418 -8.04 -8.64 -2.65
N ASN A 419 -6.75 -8.31 -2.64
CA ASN A 419 -6.19 -7.35 -1.70
C ASN A 419 -6.30 -5.90 -2.16
N ASN A 420 -6.82 -5.60 -3.36
CA ASN A 420 -6.78 -4.27 -3.97
C ASN A 420 -5.41 -3.58 -3.83
N LEU A 421 -4.34 -4.38 -4.01
CA LEU A 421 -2.98 -4.06 -3.62
C LEU A 421 -2.53 -2.68 -4.11
N TYR A 422 -2.58 -2.45 -5.42
CA TYR A 422 -2.03 -1.22 -6.00
C TYR A 422 -2.75 0.03 -5.51
N ALA A 423 -4.09 0.02 -5.48
CA ALA A 423 -4.85 1.19 -5.05
C ALA A 423 -4.50 1.58 -3.60
N ASN A 424 -4.47 0.62 -2.69
CA ASN A 424 -4.18 0.86 -1.27
C ASN A 424 -2.72 1.28 -1.03
N VAL A 425 -1.76 0.58 -1.67
CA VAL A 425 -0.34 0.94 -1.55
C VAL A 425 -0.06 2.33 -2.14
N LEU A 426 -0.70 2.72 -3.25
CA LEU A 426 -0.51 4.04 -3.85
C LEU A 426 -1.15 5.16 -3.02
N ALA A 427 -2.30 4.92 -2.38
CA ALA A 427 -2.88 5.88 -1.44
C ALA A 427 -1.97 6.10 -0.22
N SER A 428 -1.43 5.01 0.33
CA SER A 428 -0.47 5.03 1.43
C SER A 428 0.85 5.72 1.04
N ALA A 429 1.38 5.42 -0.16
CA ALA A 429 2.59 6.05 -0.68
C ALA A 429 2.42 7.56 -0.92
N GLU A 430 1.28 7.99 -1.48
CA GLU A 430 0.93 9.41 -1.63
C GLU A 430 0.92 10.11 -0.27
N ARG A 431 0.24 9.54 0.72
CA ARG A 431 0.17 10.11 2.06
C ARG A 431 1.55 10.18 2.71
N ALA A 432 2.33 9.13 2.65
CA ALA A 432 3.65 9.10 3.25
C ALA A 432 4.67 10.00 2.52
N TRP A 433 4.51 10.18 1.20
CA TRP A 433 5.34 11.12 0.44
C TRP A 433 4.97 12.58 0.73
N ARG A 434 3.67 12.90 0.64
CA ARG A 434 3.17 14.26 0.82
C ARG A 434 3.15 14.71 2.27
N GLY A 435 2.94 13.80 3.20
CA GLY A 435 2.59 14.12 4.58
C GLY A 435 1.17 14.67 4.71
N GLY A 436 0.86 15.33 5.82
CA GLY A 436 -0.45 15.91 6.08
C GLY A 436 -1.48 14.88 6.58
N GLY A 437 -2.75 15.08 6.21
CA GLY A 437 -3.88 14.40 6.84
C GLY A 437 -4.33 15.13 8.11
N LYS A 438 -5.64 15.45 8.19
CA LYS A 438 -6.15 16.25 9.31
C LYS A 438 -6.22 15.47 10.62
N GLN A 439 -6.55 14.19 10.52
CA GLN A 439 -6.78 13.31 11.66
C GLN A 439 -6.28 11.90 11.35
N TYR A 440 -5.92 11.17 12.37
CA TYR A 440 -5.70 9.74 12.26
C TYR A 440 -7.03 9.00 12.04
N ILE A 441 -7.01 7.87 11.36
CA ILE A 441 -8.20 7.11 10.94
C ILE A 441 -9.16 6.81 12.09
N GLU A 442 -8.65 6.63 13.31
CA GLU A 442 -9.46 6.41 14.52
C GLU A 442 -10.44 7.56 14.83
N LYS A 443 -10.13 8.77 14.33
CA LYS A 443 -11.03 9.94 14.43
C LYS A 443 -11.64 10.33 13.09
N GLY A 444 -10.85 10.22 12.01
CA GLY A 444 -11.26 10.62 10.67
C GLY A 444 -12.18 9.62 9.98
N GLY A 445 -12.10 8.34 10.37
CA GLY A 445 -12.85 7.26 9.75
C GLY A 445 -12.55 7.08 8.25
N THR A 446 -13.42 6.31 7.59
CA THR A 446 -13.29 5.92 6.17
C THR A 446 -14.26 6.65 5.25
N LEU A 447 -15.13 7.54 5.77
CA LEU A 447 -16.11 8.24 4.97
C LEU A 447 -15.48 9.35 4.13
N LEU A 448 -15.78 9.38 2.84
CA LEU A 448 -15.46 10.51 1.98
C LEU A 448 -16.48 11.63 2.22
N PRO A 449 -16.06 12.86 2.51
CA PRO A 449 -16.98 13.99 2.59
C PRO A 449 -17.75 14.18 1.27
N ASN A 450 -18.97 14.72 1.34
CA ASN A 450 -19.77 14.95 0.14
C ASN A 450 -19.26 16.10 -0.73
N ASN A 451 -18.48 17.01 -0.17
CA ASN A 451 -17.86 18.19 -0.79
C ASN A 451 -16.77 18.78 0.10
N GLY A 452 -16.17 19.89 -0.32
CA GLY A 452 -15.17 20.63 0.44
C GLY A 452 -13.74 20.16 0.17
N GLU A 453 -12.78 20.73 0.89
CA GLU A 453 -11.35 20.57 0.64
C GLU A 453 -10.90 19.09 0.65
N GLU A 454 -11.30 18.31 1.64
CA GLU A 454 -10.92 16.88 1.72
C GLU A 454 -11.51 16.06 0.55
N PHE A 455 -12.71 16.42 0.07
CA PHE A 455 -13.30 15.80 -1.11
C PHE A 455 -12.47 16.12 -2.36
N GLU A 456 -12.11 17.38 -2.55
CA GLU A 456 -11.34 17.84 -3.72
C GLU A 456 -9.91 17.29 -3.71
N GLU A 457 -9.26 17.20 -2.54
CA GLU A 457 -7.96 16.55 -2.41
C GLU A 457 -8.00 15.07 -2.79
N PHE A 458 -9.03 14.35 -2.30
CA PHE A 458 -9.21 12.94 -2.67
C PHE A 458 -9.56 12.80 -4.16
N ALA A 459 -10.39 13.68 -4.71
CA ALA A 459 -10.75 13.67 -6.14
C ALA A 459 -9.53 13.91 -7.04
N ASP A 460 -8.60 14.79 -6.65
CA ASP A 460 -7.34 15.00 -7.36
C ASP A 460 -6.45 13.75 -7.30
N PHE A 461 -6.32 13.10 -6.13
CA PHE A 461 -5.62 11.83 -6.00
C PHE A 461 -6.26 10.74 -6.87
N GLU A 462 -7.59 10.57 -6.79
CA GLU A 462 -8.32 9.56 -7.56
C GLU A 462 -8.16 9.77 -9.07
N ARG A 463 -8.17 11.02 -9.54
CA ARG A 463 -7.92 11.36 -10.95
C ARG A 463 -6.53 10.91 -11.40
N ARG A 464 -5.49 11.20 -10.62
CA ARG A 464 -4.10 10.79 -10.89
C ARG A 464 -3.93 9.27 -10.82
N PHE A 465 -4.53 8.63 -9.82
CA PHE A 465 -4.54 7.17 -9.72
C PHE A 465 -5.20 6.52 -10.95
N LEU A 466 -6.36 7.02 -11.40
CA LEU A 466 -7.06 6.51 -12.58
C LEU A 466 -6.27 6.75 -13.87
N PHE A 467 -5.51 7.84 -13.97
CA PHE A 467 -4.57 8.04 -15.07
C PHE A 467 -3.57 6.88 -15.11
N HIS A 468 -2.85 6.62 -14.03
CA HIS A 468 -1.87 5.53 -13.98
C HIS A 468 -2.48 4.13 -14.11
N LYS A 469 -3.69 3.92 -13.56
CA LYS A 469 -4.42 2.67 -13.78
C LYS A 469 -4.63 2.37 -15.27
N ASN A 470 -4.85 3.38 -16.08
CA ASN A 470 -5.08 3.24 -17.52
C ASN A 470 -3.80 3.32 -18.36
N HIS A 471 -2.63 3.55 -17.77
CA HIS A 471 -1.31 3.60 -18.42
C HIS A 471 -0.36 2.56 -17.83
N SER A 472 0.50 2.95 -16.90
CA SER A 472 1.53 2.06 -16.34
C SER A 472 0.98 0.81 -15.64
N LEU A 473 -0.22 0.88 -15.10
CA LEU A 473 -0.90 -0.23 -14.40
C LEU A 473 -2.03 -0.87 -15.23
N GLN A 474 -2.14 -0.57 -16.53
CA GLN A 474 -3.27 -1.01 -17.37
C GLN A 474 -3.44 -2.53 -17.47
N ASN A 475 -2.37 -3.29 -17.27
CA ASN A 475 -2.38 -4.75 -17.33
C ASN A 475 -2.56 -5.42 -15.96
N GLU A 476 -2.65 -4.60 -14.88
CA GLU A 476 -2.81 -5.12 -13.54
C GLU A 476 -4.29 -5.37 -13.22
N PRO A 477 -4.61 -6.42 -12.43
CA PRO A 477 -5.98 -6.79 -12.13
C PRO A 477 -6.59 -5.88 -11.05
N ILE A 478 -6.70 -4.58 -11.33
CA ILE A 478 -7.22 -3.57 -10.42
C ILE A 478 -8.73 -3.43 -10.61
N ALA A 479 -9.51 -4.02 -9.73
CA ALA A 479 -10.94 -3.75 -9.63
C ALA A 479 -11.13 -2.42 -8.90
N TYR A 480 -11.69 -1.42 -9.60
CA TYR A 480 -11.87 -0.10 -9.02
C TYR A 480 -13.15 0.57 -9.53
N VAL A 481 -13.94 1.08 -8.58
CA VAL A 481 -15.10 1.94 -8.84
C VAL A 481 -14.74 3.34 -8.38
N ARG A 482 -14.96 4.34 -9.24
CA ARG A 482 -14.64 5.73 -8.93
C ARG A 482 -15.46 6.22 -7.75
N GLN A 483 -14.77 6.50 -6.62
CA GLN A 483 -15.39 6.86 -5.34
C GLN A 483 -16.17 8.18 -5.43
N THR A 484 -15.59 9.17 -6.08
CA THR A 484 -16.17 10.53 -6.15
C THR A 484 -17.45 10.62 -6.96
N ASN A 485 -17.80 9.59 -7.75
CA ASN A 485 -19.00 9.57 -8.60
C ASN A 485 -20.17 8.80 -7.97
N VAL A 486 -19.94 8.03 -6.91
CA VAL A 486 -21.02 7.24 -6.29
C VAL A 486 -21.66 8.05 -5.18
N ARG A 487 -22.96 8.29 -5.29
CA ARG A 487 -23.77 9.04 -4.33
C ARG A 487 -24.86 8.15 -3.79
N TRP A 488 -24.98 8.12 -2.49
CA TRP A 488 -25.99 7.36 -1.78
C TRP A 488 -26.95 8.26 -1.04
N ARG A 489 -28.21 7.82 -0.92
CA ARG A 489 -29.12 8.26 0.10
C ARG A 489 -29.35 7.12 1.06
N ILE A 490 -29.09 7.32 2.34
CA ILE A 490 -29.13 6.28 3.38
C ILE A 490 -30.10 6.75 4.46
N THR A 491 -31.08 5.90 4.85
CA THR A 491 -32.02 6.23 5.93
C THR A 491 -31.37 6.11 7.30
N ASP A 492 -31.92 6.82 8.27
CA ASP A 492 -31.80 6.39 9.66
C ASP A 492 -32.26 4.94 9.81
N PRO A 493 -31.67 4.16 10.72
CA PRO A 493 -32.04 2.77 10.90
C PRO A 493 -33.40 2.62 11.58
N PHE A 494 -34.30 1.88 10.95
CA PHE A 494 -35.63 1.54 11.47
C PHE A 494 -35.55 0.36 12.43
N PRO A 495 -36.29 0.35 13.54
CA PRO A 495 -36.40 -0.84 14.38
C PRO A 495 -37.22 -1.91 13.65
N ASN A 496 -36.68 -3.12 13.56
CA ASN A 496 -37.32 -4.26 12.91
C ASN A 496 -37.74 -5.38 13.88
N GLY A 497 -37.47 -5.21 15.18
CA GLY A 497 -37.81 -6.20 16.20
C GLY A 497 -37.15 -7.58 16.03
N GLY A 498 -36.08 -7.65 15.24
CA GLY A 498 -35.40 -8.90 14.86
C GLY A 498 -36.03 -9.60 13.63
N ASN A 499 -37.10 -9.05 13.06
CA ASN A 499 -37.68 -9.55 11.83
C ASN A 499 -37.04 -8.87 10.62
N LYS A 500 -36.13 -9.58 9.96
CA LYS A 500 -35.42 -9.08 8.77
C LYS A 500 -36.29 -8.99 7.50
N ASP A 501 -37.47 -9.65 7.51
CA ASP A 501 -38.40 -9.67 6.38
C ASP A 501 -39.56 -8.68 6.60
N LEU A 502 -39.46 -7.80 7.62
CA LEU A 502 -40.46 -6.77 7.89
C LEU A 502 -40.39 -5.70 6.80
N ALA A 503 -41.50 -5.52 6.05
CA ALA A 503 -41.62 -4.43 5.09
C ALA A 503 -41.74 -3.09 5.84
N LEU A 504 -40.83 -2.18 5.54
CA LEU A 504 -40.71 -0.86 6.16
C LEU A 504 -41.10 0.25 5.16
N PRO A 505 -41.36 1.48 5.59
CA PRO A 505 -41.86 2.57 4.71
C PRO A 505 -41.05 2.77 3.42
N PRO A 506 -39.74 2.62 3.37
CA PRO A 506 -38.99 2.72 2.11
C PRO A 506 -39.37 1.67 1.06
N GLU A 507 -39.76 0.47 1.46
CA GLU A 507 -40.17 -0.60 0.54
C GLU A 507 -41.61 -0.44 0.02
N THR A 508 -42.44 0.28 0.76
CA THR A 508 -43.86 0.50 0.45
C THR A 508 -44.11 1.87 -0.16
N SER A 509 -43.09 2.69 -0.34
CA SER A 509 -43.22 4.04 -0.91
C SER A 509 -43.32 3.96 -2.44
N GLU A 510 -44.37 4.54 -2.98
CA GLU A 510 -44.58 4.71 -4.43
C GLU A 510 -43.98 6.02 -4.98
N ALA A 511 -43.15 6.69 -4.20
CA ALA A 511 -42.56 7.97 -4.59
C ALA A 511 -41.52 7.82 -5.68
N ASP A 512 -41.66 8.51 -6.80
CA ASP A 512 -40.71 8.57 -7.90
C ASP A 512 -39.36 9.20 -7.48
N VAL A 513 -39.37 10.02 -6.46
CA VAL A 513 -38.22 10.68 -5.86
C VAL A 513 -38.13 10.30 -4.39
N LEU A 514 -36.97 9.81 -3.99
CA LEU A 514 -36.73 9.46 -2.60
C LEU A 514 -36.97 10.66 -1.67
N PRO A 515 -37.86 10.53 -0.67
CA PRO A 515 -38.15 11.60 0.27
C PRO A 515 -36.93 11.88 1.18
N SER A 516 -36.91 13.07 1.76
CA SER A 516 -35.86 13.45 2.74
C SER A 516 -36.02 12.74 4.08
N SER A 517 -37.21 12.18 4.34
CA SER A 517 -37.51 11.40 5.55
C SER A 517 -38.72 10.49 5.35
N PHE A 518 -38.86 9.51 6.23
CA PHE A 518 -40.00 8.61 6.33
C PHE A 518 -40.59 8.67 7.74
N VAL A 519 -41.88 8.43 7.87
CA VAL A 519 -42.56 8.30 9.17
C VAL A 519 -42.89 6.84 9.42
N TYR A 520 -42.44 6.31 10.56
CA TYR A 520 -42.76 4.96 10.99
C TYR A 520 -43.01 4.91 12.50
N ASN A 521 -44.14 4.32 12.91
CA ASN A 521 -44.56 4.25 14.32
C ASN A 521 -44.56 5.65 15.03
N GLY A 522 -44.95 6.71 14.32
CA GLY A 522 -45.00 8.08 14.85
C GLY A 522 -43.63 8.77 14.98
N GLN A 523 -42.53 8.14 14.55
CA GLN A 523 -41.21 8.73 14.52
C GLN A 523 -40.76 9.03 13.08
N THR A 524 -39.95 10.09 12.93
CA THR A 524 -39.38 10.49 11.65
C THR A 524 -37.95 9.93 11.52
N TYR A 525 -37.72 9.24 10.40
CA TYR A 525 -36.42 8.68 10.00
C TYR A 525 -35.89 9.46 8.82
N ALA A 526 -34.83 10.22 9.02
CA ALA A 526 -34.24 11.07 7.98
C ALA A 526 -33.46 10.25 6.94
N THR A 527 -33.23 10.84 5.76
CA THR A 527 -32.30 10.32 4.78
C THR A 527 -31.06 11.21 4.71
N HIS A 528 -29.88 10.59 4.66
CA HIS A 528 -28.58 11.24 4.64
C HIS A 528 -27.88 11.00 3.33
N LEU A 529 -27.14 12.00 2.84
CA LEU A 529 -26.28 11.84 1.68
C LEU A 529 -24.93 11.26 2.11
N ALA A 530 -24.42 10.33 1.33
CA ALA A 530 -23.08 9.80 1.47
C ALA A 530 -22.40 9.65 0.11
N THR A 531 -21.08 9.74 0.09
CA THR A 531 -20.25 9.61 -1.12
C THR A 531 -19.25 8.50 -0.94
N GLY A 532 -19.06 7.68 -1.97
CA GLY A 532 -18.07 6.61 -2.00
C GLY A 532 -18.65 5.31 -2.55
N ALA A 533 -17.80 4.44 -3.07
CA ALA A 533 -18.20 3.11 -3.54
C ALA A 533 -18.38 2.12 -2.38
N GLY A 534 -17.68 2.33 -1.26
CA GLY A 534 -17.80 1.55 -0.03
C GLY A 534 -18.13 2.44 1.16
N ILE A 535 -19.16 2.07 1.94
CA ILE A 535 -19.59 2.81 3.12
C ILE A 535 -19.82 1.82 4.27
N TYR A 536 -19.03 1.93 5.32
CA TYR A 536 -19.27 1.19 6.55
C TYR A 536 -20.46 1.81 7.32
N LEU A 537 -21.63 1.18 7.23
CA LEU A 537 -22.77 1.53 8.09
C LEU A 537 -22.43 1.32 9.57
N ARG A 538 -21.75 0.21 9.86
CA ARG A 538 -21.06 -0.09 11.11
C ARG A 538 -19.67 -0.64 10.79
N HIS A 539 -18.63 0.05 11.23
CA HIS A 539 -17.26 -0.43 11.02
C HIS A 539 -16.99 -1.68 11.87
N ILE A 540 -16.17 -2.60 11.35
CA ILE A 540 -15.81 -3.83 12.07
C ILE A 540 -15.07 -3.54 13.38
N TRP A 541 -14.25 -2.49 13.39
CA TRP A 541 -13.56 -2.00 14.60
C TRP A 541 -14.33 -0.93 15.38
N HIS A 542 -15.68 -0.85 15.17
CA HIS A 542 -16.49 0.02 16.00
C HIS A 542 -16.42 -0.39 17.49
N PRO A 543 -16.30 0.51 18.47
CA PRO A 543 -16.30 1.98 18.33
C PRO A 543 -14.93 2.63 18.08
N THR A 544 -13.85 1.87 17.89
CA THR A 544 -12.50 2.43 17.67
C THR A 544 -12.44 3.27 16.40
N LEU A 545 -13.06 2.78 15.31
CA LEU A 545 -13.22 3.56 14.08
C LEU A 545 -14.66 4.06 13.95
N PRO A 546 -14.83 5.33 13.53
CA PRO A 546 -16.16 5.88 13.23
C PRO A 546 -16.88 5.09 12.14
N SER A 547 -18.17 4.96 12.30
CA SER A 547 -19.10 4.35 11.34
C SER A 547 -20.02 5.42 10.77
N PHE A 548 -20.72 5.11 9.67
CA PHE A 548 -21.77 6.01 9.16
C PHE A 548 -22.82 6.28 10.24
N PHE A 549 -23.27 5.24 10.94
CA PHE A 549 -24.11 5.39 12.14
C PHE A 549 -23.25 5.48 13.38
N ALA A 550 -23.39 6.57 14.14
CA ALA A 550 -22.64 6.79 15.37
C ALA A 550 -22.94 5.74 16.45
N HIS A 551 -24.17 5.25 16.49
CA HIS A 551 -24.64 4.29 17.50
C HIS A 551 -25.43 3.15 16.86
N PRO A 552 -24.78 2.28 16.05
CA PRO A 552 -25.48 1.17 15.40
C PRO A 552 -25.99 0.17 16.44
N GLN A 553 -27.27 -0.19 16.34
CA GLN A 553 -27.91 -1.15 17.24
C GLN A 553 -28.28 -2.44 16.48
N SER A 554 -28.48 -3.53 17.23
CA SER A 554 -29.06 -4.74 16.68
C SER A 554 -30.55 -4.55 16.40
N ASN A 555 -31.13 -5.44 15.59
CA ASN A 555 -32.56 -5.44 15.25
C ASN A 555 -33.03 -4.14 14.58
N GLN A 556 -32.20 -3.62 13.71
CA GLN A 556 -32.51 -2.44 12.89
C GLN A 556 -32.23 -2.72 11.41
N THR A 557 -32.98 -2.06 10.52
CA THR A 557 -32.81 -2.09 9.07
C THR A 557 -32.59 -0.66 8.57
N ALA A 558 -31.54 -0.45 7.78
CA ALA A 558 -31.32 0.80 7.06
C ALA A 558 -31.40 0.53 5.55
N TYR A 559 -31.83 1.52 4.80
CA TYR A 559 -31.94 1.47 3.35
C TYR A 559 -30.95 2.42 2.73
N ALA A 560 -30.32 1.98 1.64
CA ALA A 560 -29.40 2.77 0.87
C ALA A 560 -29.78 2.73 -0.61
N TRP A 561 -29.82 3.88 -1.25
CA TRP A 561 -30.11 4.04 -2.68
C TRP A 561 -28.97 4.72 -3.38
N THR A 562 -28.67 4.23 -4.56
CA THR A 562 -27.80 4.90 -5.52
C THR A 562 -28.42 4.81 -6.91
N TYR A 563 -28.04 5.73 -7.80
CA TYR A 563 -28.48 5.73 -9.19
C TYR A 563 -27.34 5.27 -10.07
N VAL A 564 -27.62 4.25 -10.89
CA VAL A 564 -26.66 3.73 -11.87
C VAL A 564 -27.15 4.16 -13.25
N TYR A 565 -26.33 4.93 -13.96
CA TYR A 565 -26.61 5.32 -15.34
C TYR A 565 -26.01 4.31 -16.30
N SER A 566 -26.84 3.77 -17.20
CA SER A 566 -26.38 2.96 -18.33
C SER A 566 -26.72 3.66 -19.64
N PRO A 567 -25.74 3.96 -20.51
CA PRO A 567 -25.99 4.62 -21.81
C PRO A 567 -26.65 3.70 -22.83
N LYS A 568 -26.76 2.41 -22.55
CA LYS A 568 -27.39 1.39 -23.40
C LYS A 568 -28.26 0.48 -22.53
N ALA A 569 -29.33 -0.03 -23.11
CA ALA A 569 -30.07 -1.13 -22.48
C ALA A 569 -29.15 -2.36 -22.40
N GLN A 570 -28.99 -2.89 -21.21
CA GLN A 570 -28.16 -4.08 -20.93
C GLN A 570 -28.69 -4.81 -19.70
N GLU A 571 -28.51 -6.11 -19.69
CA GLU A 571 -28.71 -6.87 -18.47
C GLU A 571 -27.56 -6.60 -17.50
N VAL A 572 -27.90 -6.26 -16.26
CA VAL A 572 -26.93 -6.10 -15.18
C VAL A 572 -27.17 -7.22 -14.20
N GLY A 573 -26.22 -8.15 -14.10
CA GLY A 573 -26.20 -9.13 -13.03
C GLY A 573 -25.85 -8.43 -11.72
N GLY A 574 -26.74 -8.48 -10.73
CA GLY A 574 -26.36 -8.17 -9.36
C GLY A 574 -25.45 -9.29 -8.84
N ALA A 575 -24.32 -8.94 -8.25
CA ALA A 575 -23.61 -9.89 -7.41
C ALA A 575 -24.35 -9.92 -6.06
N ASP A 576 -24.82 -11.10 -5.67
CA ASP A 576 -25.38 -11.36 -4.34
C ASP A 576 -24.31 -11.24 -3.24
#